data_110c379a718491a8b20df0e860022beb
#
_entry.id   110c379a718491a8b20df0e860022beb
#
_cell.length_a   1.000
_cell.length_b   1.000
_cell.length_c   1.000
_cell.angle_alpha   90.00
_cell.angle_beta   90.00
_cell.angle_gamma   90.00
#
_symmetry.space_group_name_H-M   'P 1'
#
loop_
_entity.id
_entity.type
_entity.pdbx_description
1 polymer ?
#
loop_
_entity_poly.entity_id
_entity_poly.type
_entity_poly.pdbx_seq_one_letter_code
_entity_poly.pdbx_strand_id
1 'polypeptide(L)'
;MILTLKNLWTRRKQHVWLCVELVLISVVSWFVIDPLFVEVYDVYVEPDGFDTSSLCCLRPMNDYNNAWAEPEPLERDLNVIKNKILAMDEVESLCFETSWFLFSDVYQHSYVSLPGDTTKSCYGAVNWVIDVDNDYFKTYGYKVIAGNPNEEDGAIITRSVAEKLYGKTDVCGATISIWNASERRVEEYVDDKKIIAVIEDVKMGKNFNCRHSIFYRSKSRLFSAASVECILVRLKAGVDADAFCERLRPTMQKELRSGKTYVGEVETLDHLVEQSFRHSGYTGYLRRQISLAVFFMVNLCLGTVGTFWLQTRKRKEEIGIRRSFGASKGRIMREFLTEGLVLTAICHLLGCFLFFQYAYSFGLSRGLMRTDLPLSHINDSWLNHFGLHFLAVGTFIYLLLLLTVSIGIAIPVWKICRKKVVSLS
;
A
#
# COMPACT_ATOMS: atom_id res chain seq x y z
N MET A 1 10.13 40.73 -0.06
CA MET A 1 10.46 39.65 -0.99
C MET A 1 11.49 40.07 -2.05
N ILE A 2 11.26 41.11 -2.85
CA ILE A 2 12.20 41.59 -3.90
C ILE A 2 13.57 41.96 -3.32
N LEU A 3 13.63 42.65 -2.18
CA LEU A 3 14.87 43.01 -1.49
C LEU A 3 15.65 41.79 -1.01
N THR A 4 14.97 40.76 -0.53
CA THR A 4 15.56 39.49 -0.08
C THR A 4 16.19 38.72 -1.25
N LEU A 5 15.50 38.64 -2.38
CA LEU A 5 16.01 38.05 -3.62
C LEU A 5 17.24 38.80 -4.16
N LYS A 6 17.22 40.11 -4.13
CA LYS A 6 18.37 40.97 -4.54
C LYS A 6 19.58 40.72 -3.62
N ASN A 7 19.37 40.60 -2.30
CA ASN A 7 20.42 40.29 -1.34
C ASN A 7 21.02 38.92 -1.54
N LEU A 8 20.17 37.91 -1.79
CA LEU A 8 20.59 36.51 -2.11
C LEU A 8 21.42 36.49 -3.39
N TRP A 9 21.00 37.21 -4.43
CA TRP A 9 21.74 37.31 -5.69
C TRP A 9 23.10 37.97 -5.54
N THR A 10 23.19 39.05 -4.76
CA THR A 10 24.43 39.77 -4.50
C THR A 10 25.44 38.92 -3.76
N ARG A 11 24.96 38.02 -2.87
CA ARG A 11 25.77 37.09 -2.07
C ARG A 11 25.84 35.68 -2.62
N ARG A 12 25.47 35.44 -3.88
CA ARG A 12 25.38 34.12 -4.49
C ARG A 12 26.61 33.24 -4.28
N LYS A 13 27.83 33.80 -4.36
CA LYS A 13 29.07 33.04 -4.13
C LYS A 13 29.18 32.46 -2.72
N GLN A 14 28.60 33.09 -1.71
CA GLN A 14 28.62 32.64 -0.33
C GLN A 14 27.54 31.58 -0.07
N HIS A 15 26.47 31.58 -0.87
CA HIS A 15 25.34 30.68 -0.71
C HIS A 15 25.39 29.44 -1.62
N VAL A 16 26.31 29.38 -2.61
CA VAL A 16 26.37 28.26 -3.58
C VAL A 16 26.47 26.92 -2.88
N TRP A 17 27.40 26.77 -1.91
CA TRP A 17 27.57 25.52 -1.19
C TRP A 17 26.30 25.12 -0.42
N LEU A 18 25.68 26.07 0.25
CA LEU A 18 24.44 25.86 0.98
C LEU A 18 23.27 25.50 0.06
N CYS A 19 23.19 26.12 -1.14
CA CYS A 19 22.20 25.76 -2.15
C CYS A 19 22.39 24.32 -2.63
N VAL A 20 23.62 23.92 -2.95
CA VAL A 20 23.93 22.54 -3.37
C VAL A 20 23.55 21.56 -2.27
N GLU A 21 23.91 21.84 -1.02
CA GLU A 21 23.56 21.02 0.13
C GLU A 21 22.04 20.89 0.29
N LEU A 22 21.28 22.00 0.25
CA LEU A 22 19.82 21.97 0.38
C LEU A 22 19.13 21.22 -0.76
N VAL A 23 19.63 21.37 -2.01
CA VAL A 23 19.10 20.60 -3.15
C VAL A 23 19.35 19.11 -2.97
N LEU A 24 20.58 18.72 -2.60
CA LEU A 24 20.92 17.33 -2.33
C LEU A 24 20.07 16.74 -1.21
N ILE A 25 19.91 17.48 -0.11
CA ILE A 25 19.07 17.05 1.02
C ILE A 25 17.63 16.88 0.55
N SER A 26 17.10 17.82 -0.25
CA SER A 26 15.74 17.70 -0.79
C SER A 26 15.57 16.46 -1.65
N VAL A 27 16.51 16.20 -2.57
CA VAL A 27 16.47 15.00 -3.44
C VAL A 27 16.58 13.72 -2.64
N VAL A 28 17.55 13.63 -1.71
CA VAL A 28 17.72 12.43 -0.86
C VAL A 28 16.50 12.20 0.03
N SER A 29 15.89 13.27 0.56
CA SER A 29 14.65 13.17 1.34
C SER A 29 13.50 12.56 0.53
N TRP A 30 13.41 12.87 -0.77
CA TRP A 30 12.44 12.23 -1.66
C TRP A 30 12.65 10.72 -1.75
N PHE A 31 13.88 10.27 -2.00
CA PHE A 31 14.20 8.83 -2.10
C PHE A 31 13.95 8.05 -0.81
N VAL A 32 13.97 8.73 0.34
CA VAL A 32 13.74 8.10 1.65
C VAL A 32 12.27 8.13 2.05
N ILE A 33 11.59 9.27 1.83
CA ILE A 33 10.24 9.51 2.34
C ILE A 33 9.17 8.96 1.39
N ASP A 34 9.35 9.12 0.08
CA ASP A 34 8.34 8.72 -0.90
C ASP A 34 8.02 7.21 -0.86
N PRO A 35 8.99 6.28 -0.88
CA PRO A 35 8.69 4.86 -0.76
C PRO A 35 8.01 4.51 0.57
N LEU A 36 8.46 5.12 1.67
CA LEU A 36 7.86 4.90 2.98
C LEU A 36 6.42 5.42 3.05
N PHE A 37 6.16 6.59 2.45
CA PHE A 37 4.81 7.16 2.36
C PHE A 37 3.88 6.23 1.58
N VAL A 38 4.33 5.70 0.44
CA VAL A 38 3.56 4.76 -0.38
C VAL A 38 3.26 3.48 0.40
N GLU A 39 4.25 2.89 1.07
CA GLU A 39 4.07 1.67 1.88
C GLU A 39 3.07 1.90 3.02
N VAL A 40 3.18 3.02 3.73
CA VAL A 40 2.25 3.36 4.82
C VAL A 40 0.83 3.62 4.28
N TYR A 41 0.73 4.31 3.15
CA TYR A 41 -0.56 4.57 2.51
C TYR A 41 -1.22 3.27 2.05
N ASP A 42 -0.49 2.43 1.32
CA ASP A 42 -0.99 1.16 0.79
C ASP A 42 -1.45 0.21 1.92
N VAL A 43 -0.76 0.20 3.06
CA VAL A 43 -1.09 -0.73 4.17
C VAL A 43 -2.19 -0.21 5.07
N TYR A 44 -2.19 1.09 5.40
CA TYR A 44 -3.01 1.63 6.48
C TYR A 44 -4.12 2.60 6.04
N VAL A 45 -4.05 3.14 4.83
CA VAL A 45 -4.96 4.20 4.38
C VAL A 45 -5.84 3.75 3.21
N GLU A 46 -5.29 3.02 2.25
CA GLU A 46 -6.04 2.54 1.11
C GLU A 46 -7.06 1.47 1.57
N PRO A 47 -8.35 1.60 1.21
CA PRO A 47 -9.36 0.62 1.58
C PRO A 47 -9.03 -0.78 1.02
N ASP A 48 -9.29 -1.82 1.78
CA ASP A 48 -9.07 -3.21 1.34
C ASP A 48 -10.09 -3.66 0.27
N GLY A 49 -11.20 -2.92 0.11
CA GLY A 49 -12.28 -3.25 -0.82
C GLY A 49 -13.32 -4.20 -0.24
N PHE A 50 -13.12 -4.67 1.00
CA PHE A 50 -14.03 -5.52 1.75
C PHE A 50 -13.79 -5.39 3.27
N ASP A 51 -14.71 -5.92 4.06
CA ASP A 51 -14.63 -5.86 5.52
C ASP A 51 -14.02 -7.13 6.09
N THR A 52 -12.86 -7.02 6.72
CA THR A 52 -12.13 -8.13 7.36
C THR A 52 -12.56 -8.37 8.81
N SER A 53 -13.14 -7.38 9.46
CA SER A 53 -13.36 -7.37 10.91
C SER A 53 -14.36 -8.43 11.41
N SER A 54 -15.26 -8.88 10.54
CA SER A 54 -16.28 -9.89 10.82
C SER A 54 -15.99 -11.25 10.20
N LEU A 55 -14.75 -11.47 9.72
CA LEU A 55 -14.37 -12.71 9.06
C LEU A 55 -13.50 -13.59 9.95
N CYS A 56 -13.86 -14.89 9.99
CA CYS A 56 -13.10 -15.92 10.66
C CYS A 56 -12.69 -17.00 9.66
N CYS A 57 -11.47 -17.50 9.78
CA CYS A 57 -10.96 -18.63 9.03
C CYS A 57 -10.98 -19.89 9.92
N LEU A 58 -11.65 -20.92 9.45
CA LEU A 58 -11.69 -22.23 10.05
C LEU A 58 -10.92 -23.19 9.13
N ARG A 59 -9.83 -23.79 9.62
CA ARG A 59 -9.01 -24.71 8.83
C ARG A 59 -9.50 -26.14 8.97
N PRO A 60 -10.05 -26.77 7.92
CA PRO A 60 -10.42 -28.17 7.94
C PRO A 60 -9.16 -29.05 7.88
N MET A 61 -9.14 -30.09 8.67
CA MET A 61 -8.15 -31.15 8.67
C MET A 61 -8.85 -32.49 8.40
N ASN A 62 -8.14 -33.41 7.80
CA ASN A 62 -8.68 -34.73 7.54
C ASN A 62 -7.65 -35.86 7.74
N ASP A 63 -8.13 -37.01 8.10
CA ASP A 63 -7.35 -38.25 8.34
C ASP A 63 -7.48 -39.26 7.17
N TYR A 64 -7.77 -38.76 5.95
CA TYR A 64 -7.81 -39.60 4.75
C TYR A 64 -6.40 -39.90 4.25
N ASN A 65 -6.10 -41.17 3.92
CA ASN A 65 -4.78 -41.55 3.43
C ASN A 65 -4.42 -40.91 2.07
N ASN A 66 -5.44 -40.70 1.23
CA ASN A 66 -5.29 -40.04 -0.08
C ASN A 66 -6.59 -39.31 -0.45
N ALA A 67 -6.74 -38.12 0.06
CA ALA A 67 -7.91 -37.26 -0.20
C ALA A 67 -8.02 -36.82 -1.69
N TRP A 68 -6.92 -36.79 -2.41
CA TRP A 68 -6.90 -36.43 -3.84
C TRP A 68 -7.41 -37.57 -4.74
N ALA A 69 -7.19 -38.83 -4.35
CA ALA A 69 -7.66 -39.98 -5.14
C ALA A 69 -9.15 -40.27 -4.94
N GLU A 70 -9.67 -39.98 -3.76
CA GLU A 70 -11.07 -40.22 -3.39
C GLU A 70 -11.70 -38.95 -2.77
N PRO A 71 -12.04 -37.93 -3.57
CA PRO A 71 -12.54 -36.65 -3.07
C PRO A 71 -13.97 -36.72 -2.50
N GLU A 72 -14.79 -37.66 -2.94
CA GLU A 72 -16.23 -37.74 -2.59
C GLU A 72 -16.50 -37.85 -1.07
N PRO A 73 -15.78 -38.72 -0.29
CA PRO A 73 -15.97 -38.79 1.15
C PRO A 73 -15.63 -37.45 1.86
N LEU A 74 -14.55 -36.78 1.41
CA LEU A 74 -14.12 -35.49 1.96
C LEU A 74 -15.12 -34.39 1.64
N GLU A 75 -15.62 -34.37 0.42
CA GLU A 75 -16.65 -33.40 0.00
C GLU A 75 -17.93 -33.54 0.83
N ARG A 76 -18.37 -34.76 1.06
CA ARG A 76 -19.53 -35.05 1.92
C ARG A 76 -19.29 -34.55 3.35
N ASP A 77 -18.11 -34.85 3.90
CA ASP A 77 -17.77 -34.45 5.26
C ASP A 77 -17.70 -32.91 5.40
N LEU A 78 -17.07 -32.21 4.44
CA LEU A 78 -17.03 -30.77 4.39
C LEU A 78 -18.44 -30.14 4.29
N ASN A 79 -19.34 -30.73 3.50
CA ASN A 79 -20.72 -30.27 3.39
C ASN A 79 -21.50 -30.43 4.70
N VAL A 80 -21.26 -31.50 5.47
CA VAL A 80 -21.84 -31.62 6.81
C VAL A 80 -21.29 -30.59 7.77
N ILE A 81 -19.98 -30.34 7.75
CA ILE A 81 -19.35 -29.28 8.57
C ILE A 81 -19.90 -27.94 8.19
N LYS A 82 -20.01 -27.63 6.88
CA LYS A 82 -20.63 -26.39 6.36
C LYS A 82 -22.02 -26.17 6.97
N ASN A 83 -22.88 -27.18 6.91
CA ASN A 83 -24.24 -27.08 7.44
C ASN A 83 -24.27 -26.86 8.96
N LYS A 84 -23.33 -27.46 9.71
CA LYS A 84 -23.20 -27.22 11.14
C LYS A 84 -22.79 -25.77 11.44
N ILE A 85 -21.87 -25.22 10.66
CA ILE A 85 -21.43 -23.80 10.83
C ILE A 85 -22.58 -22.86 10.48
N LEU A 86 -23.27 -23.09 9.35
CA LEU A 86 -24.42 -22.26 8.95
C LEU A 86 -25.61 -22.31 9.93
N ALA A 87 -25.70 -23.36 10.74
CA ALA A 87 -26.71 -23.52 11.79
C ALA A 87 -26.38 -22.68 13.07
N MET A 88 -25.22 -22.07 13.17
CA MET A 88 -24.86 -21.23 14.29
C MET A 88 -25.54 -19.86 14.17
N ASP A 89 -26.12 -19.37 15.24
CA ASP A 89 -26.90 -18.11 15.26
C ASP A 89 -26.06 -16.89 14.87
N GLU A 90 -24.77 -16.91 15.12
CA GLU A 90 -23.85 -15.81 14.86
C GLU A 90 -23.37 -15.74 13.40
N VAL A 91 -23.55 -16.81 12.64
CA VAL A 91 -23.03 -16.91 11.27
C VAL A 91 -24.01 -16.28 10.27
N GLU A 92 -23.52 -15.47 9.36
CA GLU A 92 -24.27 -14.89 8.27
C GLU A 92 -24.10 -15.69 6.97
N SER A 93 -22.86 -15.99 6.59
CA SER A 93 -22.52 -16.73 5.38
C SER A 93 -21.14 -17.38 5.51
N LEU A 94 -20.79 -18.26 4.60
CA LEU A 94 -19.46 -18.83 4.51
C LEU A 94 -19.11 -19.19 3.06
N CYS A 95 -17.81 -19.33 2.78
CA CYS A 95 -17.30 -19.91 1.54
C CYS A 95 -16.08 -20.80 1.81
N PHE A 96 -15.80 -21.70 0.86
CA PHE A 96 -14.57 -22.49 0.88
C PHE A 96 -13.47 -21.78 0.10
N GLU A 97 -12.24 -21.87 0.62
CA GLU A 97 -11.07 -21.26 0.04
C GLU A 97 -9.94 -22.29 -0.14
N THR A 98 -9.17 -22.10 -1.20
CA THR A 98 -7.92 -22.83 -1.42
C THR A 98 -6.75 -22.12 -0.78
N SER A 99 -5.51 -22.65 -0.91
CA SER A 99 -4.27 -21.99 -0.55
C SER A 99 -4.07 -20.61 -1.24
N TRP A 100 -4.81 -20.32 -2.28
CA TRP A 100 -4.72 -19.07 -3.07
C TRP A 100 -5.81 -18.06 -2.71
N PHE A 101 -6.27 -18.07 -1.48
CA PHE A 101 -7.26 -17.10 -1.04
C PHE A 101 -6.63 -15.74 -0.72
N LEU A 102 -7.46 -14.72 -0.62
CA LEU A 102 -7.04 -13.38 -0.25
C LEU A 102 -6.31 -13.39 1.10
N PHE A 103 -5.19 -12.63 1.16
CA PHE A 103 -4.26 -12.61 2.29
C PHE A 103 -3.46 -13.89 2.52
N SER A 104 -3.57 -14.90 1.66
CA SER A 104 -2.53 -15.91 1.57
C SER A 104 -1.30 -15.30 0.90
N ASP A 105 -0.10 -15.76 1.22
CA ASP A 105 1.12 -15.33 0.54
C ASP A 105 1.25 -15.96 -0.87
N VAL A 106 0.24 -16.68 -1.32
CA VAL A 106 0.21 -17.40 -2.60
C VAL A 106 -0.89 -16.81 -3.48
N TYR A 107 -0.53 -16.31 -4.65
CA TYR A 107 -1.48 -15.80 -5.64
C TYR A 107 -0.98 -16.04 -7.06
N GLN A 108 -1.93 -16.25 -7.96
CA GLN A 108 -1.67 -16.43 -9.38
C GLN A 108 -1.90 -15.09 -10.10
N HIS A 109 -1.05 -14.79 -11.05
CA HIS A 109 -1.23 -13.65 -11.95
C HIS A 109 -1.35 -14.11 -13.38
N SER A 110 -2.11 -13.37 -14.18
CA SER A 110 -2.25 -13.62 -15.59
C SER A 110 -2.40 -12.32 -16.39
N TYR A 111 -2.13 -12.39 -17.68
CA TYR A 111 -2.49 -11.33 -18.60
C TYR A 111 -3.93 -11.50 -19.05
N VAL A 112 -4.65 -10.40 -19.14
CA VAL A 112 -6.02 -10.33 -19.62
C VAL A 112 -6.09 -9.30 -20.73
N SER A 113 -6.76 -9.65 -21.82
CA SER A 113 -6.91 -8.77 -22.99
C SER A 113 -8.32 -8.84 -23.56
N LEU A 114 -8.59 -7.98 -24.51
CA LEU A 114 -9.76 -8.14 -25.38
C LEU A 114 -9.54 -9.32 -26.31
N PRO A 115 -10.60 -10.08 -26.69
CA PRO A 115 -10.49 -11.15 -27.67
C PRO A 115 -9.90 -10.64 -28.99
N GLY A 116 -8.79 -11.26 -29.39
CA GLY A 116 -8.09 -10.91 -30.63
C GLY A 116 -7.27 -9.60 -30.61
N ASP A 117 -7.26 -8.84 -29.51
CA ASP A 117 -6.51 -7.60 -29.37
C ASP A 117 -5.62 -7.62 -28.12
N THR A 118 -4.37 -8.04 -28.28
CA THR A 118 -3.38 -8.07 -27.21
C THR A 118 -2.74 -6.71 -26.90
N THR A 119 -3.01 -5.69 -27.74
CA THR A 119 -2.48 -4.34 -27.52
C THR A 119 -3.12 -3.67 -26.31
N LYS A 120 -4.39 -4.02 -26.03
CA LYS A 120 -5.10 -3.64 -24.83
C LYS A 120 -5.10 -4.80 -23.85
N SER A 121 -4.11 -4.83 -23.00
CA SER A 121 -3.99 -5.88 -21.98
C SER A 121 -3.73 -5.30 -20.60
N CYS A 122 -4.10 -6.03 -19.58
CA CYS A 122 -3.70 -5.75 -18.21
C CYS A 122 -3.18 -7.02 -17.54
N TYR A 123 -2.24 -6.82 -16.63
CA TYR A 123 -1.73 -7.87 -15.77
C TYR A 123 -2.48 -7.81 -14.45
N GLY A 124 -3.10 -8.90 -14.05
CA GLY A 124 -3.97 -8.94 -12.87
C GLY A 124 -3.84 -10.22 -12.08
N ALA A 125 -4.28 -10.15 -10.84
CA ALA A 125 -4.42 -11.31 -9.99
C ALA A 125 -5.61 -12.16 -10.46
N VAL A 126 -5.45 -13.47 -10.48
CA VAL A 126 -6.48 -14.43 -10.84
C VAL A 126 -6.87 -15.23 -9.63
N ASN A 127 -8.15 -15.22 -9.31
CA ASN A 127 -8.74 -15.95 -8.21
C ASN A 127 -9.74 -16.99 -8.74
N TRP A 128 -9.69 -18.17 -8.17
CA TRP A 128 -10.62 -19.23 -8.50
C TRP A 128 -11.72 -19.33 -7.45
N VAL A 129 -12.95 -19.16 -7.85
CA VAL A 129 -14.10 -19.37 -6.97
C VAL A 129 -14.43 -20.86 -7.02
N ILE A 130 -14.06 -21.59 -5.96
CA ILE A 130 -14.15 -23.06 -5.91
C ILE A 130 -15.58 -23.53 -5.79
N ASP A 131 -16.38 -22.81 -5.05
CA ASP A 131 -17.71 -23.24 -4.64
C ASP A 131 -18.77 -22.47 -5.43
N VAL A 132 -19.38 -23.19 -6.37
CA VAL A 132 -20.41 -22.66 -7.24
C VAL A 132 -21.72 -22.39 -6.49
N ASP A 133 -21.94 -23.08 -5.38
CA ASP A 133 -23.19 -23.02 -4.60
C ASP A 133 -23.14 -21.98 -3.48
N ASN A 134 -22.05 -21.22 -3.37
CA ASN A 134 -21.80 -20.37 -2.22
C ASN A 134 -21.87 -18.89 -2.47
N ASP A 135 -22.19 -18.22 -1.37
CA ASP A 135 -22.20 -16.77 -1.19
C ASP A 135 -20.79 -16.18 -1.13
N TYR A 136 -19.85 -16.61 -1.99
CA TYR A 136 -18.45 -16.15 -1.99
C TYR A 136 -18.34 -14.63 -1.91
N PHE A 137 -19.01 -13.94 -2.84
CA PHE A 137 -18.98 -12.49 -2.92
C PHE A 137 -19.69 -11.82 -1.74
N LYS A 138 -20.74 -12.45 -1.23
CA LYS A 138 -21.44 -12.01 -0.01
C LYS A 138 -20.57 -12.22 1.22
N THR A 139 -19.88 -13.37 1.32
CA THR A 139 -19.02 -13.69 2.46
C THR A 139 -17.87 -12.70 2.56
N TYR A 140 -17.23 -12.32 1.46
CA TYR A 140 -16.23 -11.25 1.46
C TYR A 140 -16.84 -9.84 1.60
N GLY A 141 -18.12 -9.66 1.28
CA GLY A 141 -18.76 -8.34 1.27
C GLY A 141 -18.33 -7.47 0.10
N TYR A 142 -17.96 -8.08 -1.03
CA TYR A 142 -17.56 -7.34 -2.21
C TYR A 142 -18.70 -6.49 -2.76
N LYS A 143 -18.40 -5.25 -3.10
CA LYS A 143 -19.38 -4.35 -3.69
C LYS A 143 -19.50 -4.60 -5.20
N VAL A 144 -20.65 -5.10 -5.61
CA VAL A 144 -20.99 -5.31 -7.02
C VAL A 144 -21.41 -3.99 -7.66
N ILE A 145 -20.79 -3.67 -8.81
CA ILE A 145 -21.08 -2.46 -9.60
C ILE A 145 -22.11 -2.79 -10.67
N ALA A 146 -21.93 -3.93 -11.36
CA ALA A 146 -22.80 -4.36 -12.45
C ALA A 146 -22.85 -5.89 -12.53
N GLY A 147 -23.93 -6.44 -13.06
CA GLY A 147 -24.12 -7.87 -13.31
C GLY A 147 -24.50 -8.67 -12.07
N ASN A 148 -24.35 -10.00 -12.19
CA ASN A 148 -24.64 -10.95 -11.13
C ASN A 148 -23.43 -11.88 -10.92
N PRO A 149 -22.68 -11.77 -9.83
CA PRO A 149 -21.52 -12.61 -9.57
C PRO A 149 -21.87 -14.07 -9.25
N ASN A 150 -23.17 -14.37 -9.08
CA ASN A 150 -23.65 -15.71 -8.78
C ASN A 150 -24.09 -16.51 -10.02
N GLU A 151 -23.86 -16.00 -11.24
CA GLU A 151 -24.02 -16.82 -12.45
C GLU A 151 -23.05 -17.99 -12.44
N GLU A 152 -23.48 -19.14 -13.02
CA GLU A 152 -22.77 -20.41 -12.84
C GLU A 152 -21.41 -20.52 -13.57
N ASP A 153 -21.21 -19.77 -14.65
CA ASP A 153 -19.95 -19.79 -15.42
C ASP A 153 -19.63 -18.39 -15.97
N GLY A 154 -18.40 -17.95 -15.79
CA GLY A 154 -17.93 -16.68 -16.32
C GLY A 154 -16.79 -16.07 -15.53
N ALA A 155 -16.42 -14.87 -15.92
CA ALA A 155 -15.41 -14.06 -15.27
C ALA A 155 -16.07 -12.88 -14.55
N ILE A 156 -15.66 -12.64 -13.33
CA ILE A 156 -15.96 -11.43 -12.56
C ILE A 156 -14.68 -10.61 -12.55
N ILE A 157 -14.76 -9.33 -12.91
CA ILE A 157 -13.61 -8.46 -13.02
C ILE A 157 -13.75 -7.24 -12.11
N THR A 158 -12.64 -6.67 -11.70
CA THR A 158 -12.65 -5.42 -10.94
C THR A 158 -12.89 -4.22 -11.85
N ARG A 159 -13.31 -3.10 -11.25
CA ARG A 159 -13.52 -1.80 -11.92
C ARG A 159 -12.32 -1.42 -12.79
N SER A 160 -11.12 -1.49 -12.22
CA SER A 160 -9.89 -1.11 -12.90
C SER A 160 -9.59 -1.94 -14.16
N VAL A 161 -9.96 -3.23 -14.17
CA VAL A 161 -9.87 -4.09 -15.36
C VAL A 161 -10.88 -3.63 -16.41
N ALA A 162 -12.12 -3.38 -16.01
CA ALA A 162 -13.18 -2.94 -16.93
C ALA A 162 -12.82 -1.60 -17.58
N GLU A 163 -12.39 -0.61 -16.80
CA GLU A 163 -12.00 0.71 -17.30
C GLU A 163 -10.76 0.64 -18.20
N LYS A 164 -9.77 -0.18 -17.86
CA LYS A 164 -8.55 -0.32 -18.65
C LYS A 164 -8.79 -0.99 -20.00
N LEU A 165 -9.60 -2.03 -20.04
CA LEU A 165 -9.87 -2.78 -21.28
C LEU A 165 -10.94 -2.12 -22.15
N TYR A 166 -12.01 -1.64 -21.54
CA TYR A 166 -13.22 -1.18 -22.26
C TYR A 166 -13.47 0.33 -22.13
N GLY A 167 -12.78 1.04 -21.23
CA GLY A 167 -13.01 2.47 -20.96
C GLY A 167 -14.33 2.77 -20.23
N LYS A 168 -15.02 1.75 -19.70
CA LYS A 168 -16.30 1.86 -18.97
C LYS A 168 -16.46 0.70 -17.99
N THR A 169 -17.37 0.84 -17.03
CA THR A 169 -17.62 -0.18 -15.99
C THR A 169 -18.78 -1.12 -16.33
N ASP A 170 -19.74 -0.69 -17.16
CA ASP A 170 -20.83 -1.55 -17.59
C ASP A 170 -20.42 -2.37 -18.84
N VAL A 171 -19.83 -3.54 -18.55
CA VAL A 171 -19.26 -4.46 -19.55
C VAL A 171 -19.78 -5.89 -19.42
N CYS A 172 -20.84 -6.10 -18.64
CA CYS A 172 -21.43 -7.42 -18.49
C CYS A 172 -21.93 -7.97 -19.86
N GLY A 173 -21.64 -9.23 -20.11
CA GLY A 173 -21.92 -9.89 -21.39
C GLY A 173 -20.79 -9.79 -22.43
N ALA A 174 -19.82 -8.90 -22.25
CA ALA A 174 -18.62 -8.87 -23.09
C ALA A 174 -17.70 -10.06 -22.76
N THR A 175 -16.73 -10.34 -23.63
CA THR A 175 -15.79 -11.47 -23.48
C THR A 175 -14.39 -10.96 -23.25
N ILE A 176 -13.67 -11.56 -22.30
CA ILE A 176 -12.23 -11.34 -22.06
C ILE A 176 -11.45 -12.60 -22.39
N SER A 177 -10.22 -12.42 -22.86
CA SER A 177 -9.24 -13.49 -23.09
C SER A 177 -8.22 -13.49 -21.98
N ILE A 178 -7.96 -14.65 -21.39
CA ILE A 178 -7.03 -14.81 -20.27
C ILE A 178 -5.88 -15.70 -20.71
N TRP A 179 -4.66 -15.28 -20.40
CA TRP A 179 -3.43 -15.87 -20.91
C TRP A 179 -2.64 -16.54 -19.79
N ASN A 180 -1.99 -17.66 -20.08
CA ASN A 180 -1.14 -18.30 -19.08
C ASN A 180 0.13 -17.46 -18.83
N ALA A 181 0.33 -17.04 -17.58
CA ALA A 181 1.51 -16.25 -17.19
C ALA A 181 2.77 -17.08 -16.90
N SER A 182 2.65 -18.42 -16.81
CA SER A 182 3.76 -19.30 -16.44
C SER A 182 4.80 -19.45 -17.53
N GLU A 183 4.47 -19.16 -18.78
CA GLU A 183 5.41 -19.12 -19.86
C GLU A 183 5.51 -17.70 -20.45
N ARG A 184 6.70 -17.14 -20.45
CA ARG A 184 7.02 -15.81 -21.05
C ARG A 184 6.67 -15.68 -22.55
N ARG A 185 5.89 -16.59 -23.09
CA ARG A 185 5.38 -16.59 -24.46
C ARG A 185 3.94 -16.17 -24.46
N VAL A 186 3.68 -14.98 -24.98
CA VAL A 186 2.35 -14.38 -25.20
C VAL A 186 1.48 -15.20 -26.16
N GLU A 187 1.92 -16.39 -26.58
CA GLU A 187 1.32 -17.19 -27.65
C GLU A 187 0.38 -18.30 -27.14
N GLU A 188 0.37 -18.64 -25.85
CA GLU A 188 -0.58 -19.60 -25.32
C GLU A 188 -1.81 -18.94 -24.67
N TYR A 189 -2.80 -18.78 -25.47
CA TYR A 189 -4.17 -18.46 -25.10
C TYR A 189 -4.76 -19.55 -24.21
N VAL A 190 -5.36 -19.18 -23.10
CA VAL A 190 -5.87 -20.14 -22.14
C VAL A 190 -7.39 -20.27 -22.19
N ASP A 191 -8.13 -19.17 -22.19
CA ASP A 191 -9.60 -19.24 -22.15
C ASP A 191 -10.28 -17.89 -22.44
N ASP A 192 -11.34 -17.95 -23.27
CA ASP A 192 -12.28 -16.83 -23.45
C ASP A 192 -13.43 -16.96 -22.47
N LYS A 193 -13.63 -15.96 -21.61
CA LYS A 193 -14.71 -15.94 -20.64
C LYS A 193 -15.62 -14.76 -20.80
N LYS A 194 -16.93 -15.02 -20.69
CA LYS A 194 -17.96 -13.99 -20.61
C LYS A 194 -17.84 -13.27 -19.26
N ILE A 195 -17.89 -11.96 -19.25
CA ILE A 195 -17.97 -11.14 -18.04
C ILE A 195 -19.39 -11.22 -17.50
N ILE A 196 -19.56 -11.77 -16.30
CA ILE A 196 -20.85 -11.93 -15.61
C ILE A 196 -21.09 -10.83 -14.59
N ALA A 197 -20.04 -10.27 -13.99
CA ALA A 197 -20.16 -9.15 -13.07
C ALA A 197 -18.90 -8.27 -13.05
N VAL A 198 -19.07 -7.04 -12.59
CA VAL A 198 -18.00 -6.09 -12.26
C VAL A 198 -18.14 -5.71 -10.80
N ILE A 199 -17.04 -5.80 -10.06
CA ILE A 199 -16.95 -5.44 -8.64
C ILE A 199 -16.00 -4.25 -8.44
N GLU A 200 -16.06 -3.60 -7.28
CA GLU A 200 -15.05 -2.60 -6.88
C GLU A 200 -13.65 -3.22 -6.82
N ASP A 201 -12.64 -2.37 -6.88
CA ASP A 201 -11.26 -2.82 -6.75
C ASP A 201 -11.00 -3.35 -5.34
N VAL A 202 -10.24 -4.45 -5.27
CA VAL A 202 -9.96 -5.17 -4.04
C VAL A 202 -8.46 -5.40 -3.89
N LYS A 203 -7.97 -5.43 -2.65
CA LYS A 203 -6.61 -5.83 -2.34
C LYS A 203 -6.50 -7.35 -2.28
N MET A 204 -5.40 -7.87 -2.80
CA MET A 204 -5.05 -9.29 -2.69
C MET A 204 -4.36 -9.63 -1.37
N GLY A 205 -3.83 -8.63 -0.70
CA GLY A 205 -3.18 -8.74 0.59
C GLY A 205 -2.96 -7.33 1.16
N LYS A 206 -2.82 -7.21 2.47
CA LYS A 206 -2.76 -5.92 3.16
C LYS A 206 -1.57 -5.04 2.74
N ASN A 207 -0.47 -5.66 2.33
CA ASN A 207 0.74 -5.00 1.81
C ASN A 207 0.71 -4.78 0.28
N PHE A 208 -0.41 -5.06 -0.36
CA PHE A 208 -0.63 -4.76 -1.76
C PHE A 208 -1.65 -3.64 -1.87
N ASN A 209 -1.46 -2.75 -2.83
CA ASN A 209 -2.51 -1.83 -3.25
C ASN A 209 -3.59 -2.57 -4.04
N CYS A 210 -4.75 -1.98 -4.18
CA CYS A 210 -5.80 -2.49 -5.05
C CYS A 210 -5.25 -2.74 -6.45
N ARG A 211 -5.45 -3.95 -6.96
CA ARG A 211 -4.93 -4.38 -8.25
C ARG A 211 -6.04 -4.82 -9.16
N HIS A 212 -5.72 -4.87 -10.44
CA HIS A 212 -6.52 -5.59 -11.40
C HIS A 212 -6.72 -7.03 -10.93
N SER A 213 -7.95 -7.41 -10.67
CA SER A 213 -8.28 -8.75 -10.21
C SER A 213 -9.39 -9.36 -11.04
N ILE A 214 -9.30 -10.66 -11.24
CA ILE A 214 -10.24 -11.44 -12.01
C ILE A 214 -10.60 -12.66 -11.17
N PHE A 215 -11.89 -12.93 -11.07
CA PHE A 215 -12.40 -14.09 -10.37
C PHE A 215 -13.03 -15.02 -11.39
N TYR A 216 -12.59 -16.26 -11.37
CA TYR A 216 -13.14 -17.30 -12.21
C TYR A 216 -14.22 -18.07 -11.48
N ARG A 217 -15.35 -18.17 -12.12
CA ARG A 217 -16.40 -19.10 -11.73
C ARG A 217 -16.58 -20.12 -12.84
N SER A 218 -16.47 -21.40 -12.53
CA SER A 218 -16.59 -22.48 -13.50
C SER A 218 -17.42 -23.63 -12.94
N LYS A 219 -18.30 -24.19 -13.79
CA LYS A 219 -19.05 -25.40 -13.48
C LYS A 219 -18.17 -26.65 -13.40
N SER A 220 -17.02 -26.63 -14.08
CA SER A 220 -16.09 -27.75 -13.98
C SER A 220 -15.40 -27.65 -12.62
N ARG A 221 -15.51 -28.71 -11.83
CA ARG A 221 -14.78 -28.85 -10.55
C ARG A 221 -13.28 -28.95 -10.84
N LEU A 222 -12.63 -27.83 -11.14
CA LEU A 222 -11.17 -27.73 -11.32
C LEU A 222 -10.42 -28.02 -10.02
N PHE A 223 -11.10 -27.80 -8.88
CA PHE A 223 -10.53 -28.02 -7.55
C PHE A 223 -11.34 -29.08 -6.80
N SER A 224 -10.66 -30.07 -6.29
CA SER A 224 -11.27 -31.09 -5.44
C SER A 224 -11.47 -30.58 -4.02
N ALA A 225 -12.35 -31.21 -3.26
CA ALA A 225 -12.49 -30.95 -1.82
C ALA A 225 -11.16 -31.03 -1.06
N ALA A 226 -10.18 -31.77 -1.59
CA ALA A 226 -8.83 -31.89 -1.05
C ALA A 226 -8.00 -30.61 -1.15
N SER A 227 -8.41 -29.63 -1.97
CA SER A 227 -7.74 -28.33 -2.07
C SER A 227 -8.30 -27.27 -1.14
N VAL A 228 -9.36 -27.59 -0.37
CA VAL A 228 -9.94 -26.66 0.62
C VAL A 228 -9.01 -26.54 1.82
N GLU A 229 -8.44 -25.36 2.01
CA GLU A 229 -7.55 -25.05 3.13
C GLU A 229 -8.20 -24.16 4.19
N CYS A 230 -9.23 -23.41 3.82
CA CYS A 230 -9.96 -22.55 4.74
C CYS A 230 -11.46 -22.56 4.45
N ILE A 231 -12.25 -22.59 5.50
CA ILE A 231 -13.67 -22.25 5.50
C ILE A 231 -13.75 -20.83 6.03
N LEU A 232 -13.95 -19.86 5.13
CA LEU A 232 -14.10 -18.46 5.51
C LEU A 232 -15.53 -18.21 5.94
N VAL A 233 -15.72 -17.71 7.15
CA VAL A 233 -17.02 -17.50 7.80
C VAL A 233 -17.22 -16.02 8.07
N ARG A 234 -18.32 -15.45 7.58
CA ARG A 234 -18.77 -14.10 7.94
C ARG A 234 -19.72 -14.17 9.10
N LEU A 235 -19.44 -13.40 10.13
CA LEU A 235 -20.30 -13.23 11.28
C LEU A 235 -21.31 -12.11 11.05
N LYS A 236 -22.46 -12.22 11.70
CA LYS A 236 -23.51 -11.18 11.69
C LYS A 236 -23.01 -9.89 12.31
N ALA A 237 -23.56 -8.76 11.88
CA ALA A 237 -23.21 -7.46 12.41
C ALA A 237 -23.36 -7.40 13.95
N GLY A 238 -22.32 -6.89 14.62
CA GLY A 238 -22.27 -6.76 16.06
C GLY A 238 -21.77 -7.98 16.84
N VAL A 239 -21.44 -9.08 16.15
CA VAL A 239 -20.76 -10.24 16.76
C VAL A 239 -19.25 -9.95 16.81
N ASP A 240 -18.66 -10.13 17.99
CA ASP A 240 -17.21 -10.03 18.19
C ASP A 240 -16.55 -11.31 17.66
N ALA A 241 -15.70 -11.14 16.65
CA ALA A 241 -15.03 -12.26 15.97
C ALA A 241 -14.01 -12.96 16.88
N ASP A 242 -13.28 -12.23 17.71
CA ASP A 242 -12.32 -12.80 18.63
C ASP A 242 -13.04 -13.62 19.71
N ALA A 243 -14.12 -13.09 20.29
CA ALA A 243 -14.94 -13.82 21.27
C ALA A 243 -15.57 -15.07 20.66
N PHE A 244 -16.03 -15.01 19.41
CA PHE A 244 -16.54 -16.19 18.67
C PHE A 244 -15.45 -17.27 18.50
N CYS A 245 -14.27 -16.88 18.03
CA CYS A 245 -13.15 -17.83 17.85
C CYS A 245 -12.69 -18.43 19.18
N GLU A 246 -12.57 -17.64 20.25
CA GLU A 246 -12.17 -18.14 21.57
C GLU A 246 -13.18 -19.13 22.14
N ARG A 247 -14.48 -18.89 21.97
CA ARG A 247 -15.54 -19.79 22.42
C ARG A 247 -15.53 -21.12 21.63
N LEU A 248 -15.29 -21.05 20.30
CA LEU A 248 -15.33 -22.22 19.45
C LEU A 248 -14.08 -23.09 19.58
N ARG A 249 -12.92 -22.49 19.85
CA ARG A 249 -11.60 -23.16 19.89
C ARG A 249 -11.55 -24.42 20.76
N PRO A 250 -12.09 -24.48 21.99
CA PRO A 250 -12.02 -25.67 22.82
C PRO A 250 -12.93 -26.82 22.35
N THR A 251 -13.97 -26.56 21.56
CA THR A 251 -14.98 -27.55 21.17
C THR A 251 -14.98 -27.86 19.68
N MET A 252 -14.29 -27.06 18.83
CA MET A 252 -14.35 -27.15 17.37
C MET A 252 -14.08 -28.55 16.81
N GLN A 253 -13.05 -29.24 17.31
CA GLN A 253 -12.69 -30.58 16.84
C GLN A 253 -13.76 -31.65 17.10
N LYS A 254 -14.59 -31.43 18.12
CA LYS A 254 -15.69 -32.31 18.47
C LYS A 254 -17.00 -31.94 17.79
N GLU A 255 -17.34 -30.65 17.82
CA GLU A 255 -18.60 -30.13 17.30
C GLU A 255 -18.58 -30.05 15.77
N LEU A 256 -17.45 -29.54 15.20
CA LEU A 256 -17.24 -29.40 13.76
C LEU A 256 -16.45 -30.58 13.19
N ARG A 257 -17.01 -31.78 13.38
CA ARG A 257 -16.47 -33.04 12.85
C ARG A 257 -17.52 -33.76 12.05
N SER A 258 -17.10 -34.38 10.93
CA SER A 258 -17.85 -35.36 10.16
C SER A 258 -16.89 -36.43 9.62
N GLY A 259 -17.18 -37.69 9.85
CA GLY A 259 -16.31 -38.76 9.40
C GLY A 259 -14.87 -38.59 9.86
N LYS A 260 -13.96 -38.51 8.89
CA LYS A 260 -12.52 -38.28 9.12
C LYS A 260 -12.12 -36.79 9.03
N THR A 261 -13.05 -35.92 8.75
CA THR A 261 -12.78 -34.48 8.60
C THR A 261 -13.24 -33.74 9.85
N TYR A 262 -12.45 -32.75 10.30
CA TYR A 262 -12.74 -31.91 11.45
C TYR A 262 -12.10 -30.53 11.27
N VAL A 263 -12.57 -29.51 12.01
CA VAL A 263 -11.93 -28.20 12.08
C VAL A 263 -10.83 -28.30 13.13
N GLY A 264 -9.59 -28.08 12.70
CA GLY A 264 -8.38 -28.15 13.54
C GLY A 264 -7.96 -26.82 14.12
N GLU A 265 -8.23 -25.71 13.41
CA GLU A 265 -7.86 -24.35 13.81
C GLU A 265 -9.01 -23.38 13.54
N VAL A 266 -9.15 -22.39 14.40
CA VAL A 266 -10.09 -21.27 14.23
C VAL A 266 -9.41 -19.97 14.65
N GLU A 267 -9.40 -19.02 13.74
CA GLU A 267 -8.77 -17.70 13.95
C GLU A 267 -9.56 -16.61 13.22
N THR A 268 -9.45 -15.37 13.70
CA THR A 268 -9.97 -14.23 12.97
C THR A 268 -9.10 -13.95 11.74
N LEU A 269 -9.70 -13.41 10.67
CA LEU A 269 -8.94 -13.08 9.47
C LEU A 269 -7.86 -12.03 9.76
N ASP A 270 -8.14 -11.07 10.63
CA ASP A 270 -7.17 -10.05 11.05
C ASP A 270 -5.95 -10.66 11.73
N HIS A 271 -6.12 -11.69 12.56
CA HIS A 271 -5.01 -12.40 13.20
C HIS A 271 -4.16 -13.17 12.16
N LEU A 272 -4.81 -13.83 11.21
CA LEU A 272 -4.12 -14.52 10.10
C LEU A 272 -3.31 -13.56 9.24
N VAL A 273 -3.86 -12.39 8.92
CA VAL A 273 -3.17 -11.34 8.17
C VAL A 273 -1.94 -10.84 8.93
N GLU A 274 -2.07 -10.62 10.24
CA GLU A 274 -0.94 -10.20 11.07
C GLU A 274 0.13 -11.29 11.15
N GLN A 275 -0.30 -12.55 11.23
CA GLN A 275 0.60 -13.71 11.25
C GLN A 275 1.34 -13.87 9.92
N SER A 276 0.65 -13.74 8.79
CA SER A 276 1.26 -13.71 7.45
C SER A 276 2.29 -12.59 7.32
N PHE A 277 1.99 -11.38 7.80
CA PHE A 277 2.95 -10.27 7.84
C PHE A 277 4.21 -10.57 8.65
N ARG A 278 4.07 -11.30 9.74
CA ARG A 278 5.22 -11.71 10.55
C ARG A 278 6.05 -12.79 9.86
N HIS A 279 5.39 -13.79 9.27
CA HIS A 279 6.05 -14.90 8.56
C HIS A 279 6.77 -14.46 7.28
N SER A 280 6.14 -13.60 6.49
CA SER A 280 6.75 -13.04 5.27
C SER A 280 7.92 -12.08 5.56
N GLY A 281 8.16 -11.76 6.84
CA GLY A 281 9.19 -10.81 7.25
C GLY A 281 8.86 -9.35 6.93
N TYR A 282 7.64 -9.06 6.41
CA TYR A 282 7.23 -7.71 6.02
C TYR A 282 7.24 -6.73 7.20
N THR A 283 6.79 -7.17 8.38
CA THR A 283 6.86 -6.34 9.60
C THR A 283 8.30 -5.94 9.94
N GLY A 284 9.25 -6.87 9.81
CA GLY A 284 10.67 -6.61 10.00
C GLY A 284 11.25 -5.66 8.94
N TYR A 285 10.82 -5.83 7.70
CA TYR A 285 11.18 -4.96 6.59
C TYR A 285 10.69 -3.52 6.85
N LEU A 286 9.43 -3.33 7.16
CA LEU A 286 8.84 -2.01 7.42
C LEU A 286 9.52 -1.31 8.61
N ARG A 287 9.74 -2.01 9.73
CA ARG A 287 10.48 -1.47 10.89
C ARG A 287 11.89 -1.02 10.51
N ARG A 288 12.60 -1.81 9.71
CA ARG A 288 13.93 -1.46 9.21
C ARG A 288 13.90 -0.22 8.32
N GLN A 289 12.95 -0.11 7.40
CA GLN A 289 12.79 1.06 6.53
C GLN A 289 12.47 2.32 7.33
N ILE A 290 11.55 2.24 8.29
CA ILE A 290 11.24 3.36 9.19
C ILE A 290 12.48 3.77 10.00
N SER A 291 13.22 2.81 10.56
CA SER A 291 14.42 3.09 11.34
C SER A 291 15.50 3.77 10.50
N LEU A 292 15.73 3.30 9.28
CA LEU A 292 16.65 3.90 8.33
C LEU A 292 16.21 5.32 7.94
N ALA A 293 14.92 5.50 7.63
CA ALA A 293 14.37 6.82 7.31
C ALA A 293 14.57 7.81 8.46
N VAL A 294 14.23 7.42 9.68
CA VAL A 294 14.44 8.25 10.87
C VAL A 294 15.93 8.57 11.06
N PHE A 295 16.80 7.56 10.95
CA PHE A 295 18.27 7.76 11.06
C PHE A 295 18.77 8.76 10.02
N PHE A 296 18.44 8.58 8.75
CA PHE A 296 18.85 9.50 7.70
C PHE A 296 18.27 10.90 7.91
N MET A 297 16.99 11.01 8.25
CA MET A 297 16.37 12.31 8.50
C MET A 297 16.99 13.06 9.66
N VAL A 298 17.31 12.37 10.77
CA VAL A 298 18.01 12.99 11.91
C VAL A 298 19.40 13.49 11.48
N ASN A 299 20.17 12.69 10.74
CA ASN A 299 21.49 13.11 10.26
C ASN A 299 21.41 14.31 9.30
N LEU A 300 20.46 14.29 8.36
CA LEU A 300 20.24 15.43 7.43
C LEU A 300 19.84 16.70 8.20
N CYS A 301 18.95 16.57 9.19
CA CYS A 301 18.56 17.68 10.04
C CYS A 301 19.76 18.25 10.84
N LEU A 302 20.59 17.39 11.43
CA LEU A 302 21.77 17.83 12.17
C LEU A 302 22.78 18.53 11.26
N GLY A 303 23.03 17.99 10.06
CA GLY A 303 23.88 18.62 9.04
C GLY A 303 23.38 20.02 8.66
N THR A 304 22.10 20.11 8.30
CA THR A 304 21.46 21.38 7.93
C THR A 304 21.52 22.40 9.07
N VAL A 305 21.14 22.00 10.29
CA VAL A 305 21.24 22.88 11.46
C VAL A 305 22.67 23.34 11.68
N GLY A 306 23.66 22.42 11.56
CA GLY A 306 25.09 22.75 11.71
C GLY A 306 25.56 23.77 10.69
N THR A 307 25.23 23.57 9.42
CA THR A 307 25.64 24.48 8.33
C THR A 307 25.03 25.87 8.49
N PHE A 308 23.74 25.95 8.78
CA PHE A 308 23.09 27.25 9.04
C PHE A 308 23.61 27.94 10.30
N TRP A 309 23.91 27.13 11.35
CA TRP A 309 24.54 27.65 12.55
C TRP A 309 25.89 28.30 12.27
N LEU A 310 26.77 27.60 11.54
CA LEU A 310 28.10 28.13 11.19
C LEU A 310 27.99 29.37 10.32
N GLN A 311 27.10 29.37 9.33
CA GLN A 311 26.88 30.48 8.45
C GLN A 311 26.35 31.72 9.20
N THR A 312 25.39 31.52 10.09
CA THR A 312 24.86 32.63 10.92
C THR A 312 25.92 33.18 11.86
N ARG A 313 26.76 32.28 12.44
CA ARG A 313 27.84 32.68 13.32
C ARG A 313 28.92 33.53 12.59
N LYS A 314 29.22 33.21 11.32
CA LYS A 314 30.14 34.03 10.49
C LYS A 314 29.63 35.45 10.26
N ARG A 315 28.31 35.66 10.36
CA ARG A 315 27.66 36.97 10.20
C ARG A 315 27.49 37.75 11.53
N LYS A 316 28.22 37.39 12.57
CA LYS A 316 28.14 37.98 13.91
C LYS A 316 28.36 39.48 13.86
N GLU A 317 29.38 39.95 13.12
CA GLU A 317 29.72 41.38 12.97
C GLU A 317 28.59 42.16 12.28
N GLU A 318 27.98 41.59 11.24
CA GLU A 318 26.82 42.19 10.56
C GLU A 318 25.66 42.41 11.53
N ILE A 319 25.39 41.40 12.39
CA ILE A 319 24.35 41.51 13.42
C ILE A 319 24.72 42.59 14.45
N GLY A 320 26.00 42.67 14.84
CA GLY A 320 26.51 43.67 15.75
C GLY A 320 26.32 45.13 15.21
N ILE A 321 26.72 45.35 13.97
CA ILE A 321 26.58 46.67 13.29
C ILE A 321 25.10 47.05 13.20
N ARG A 322 24.22 46.16 12.77
CA ARG A 322 22.78 46.44 12.68
C ARG A 322 22.16 46.78 14.03
N ARG A 323 22.63 46.15 15.09
CA ARG A 323 22.20 46.45 16.46
C ARG A 323 22.68 47.82 16.97
N SER A 324 23.90 48.20 16.64
CA SER A 324 24.41 49.54 16.99
C SER A 324 23.64 50.66 16.27
N PHE A 325 23.09 50.40 15.07
CA PHE A 325 22.17 51.30 14.38
C PHE A 325 20.71 51.18 14.84
N GLY A 326 20.42 50.52 15.97
CA GLY A 326 19.11 50.50 16.59
C GLY A 326 18.15 49.44 16.07
N ALA A 327 18.61 48.44 15.28
CA ALA A 327 17.74 47.35 14.84
C ALA A 327 17.29 46.48 16.02
N SER A 328 15.99 46.24 16.13
CA SER A 328 15.45 45.36 17.17
C SER A 328 15.83 43.89 16.92
N LYS A 329 15.92 43.10 18.01
CA LYS A 329 16.23 41.64 17.93
C LYS A 329 15.25 40.90 17.05
N GLY A 330 13.96 41.23 17.14
CA GLY A 330 12.90 40.58 16.34
C GLY A 330 13.00 40.93 14.85
N ARG A 331 13.42 42.14 14.50
CA ARG A 331 13.64 42.54 13.10
C ARG A 331 14.79 41.77 12.48
N ILE A 332 15.92 41.67 13.19
CA ILE A 332 17.08 40.85 12.75
C ILE A 332 16.69 39.38 12.57
N MET A 333 16.04 38.80 13.57
CA MET A 333 15.56 37.43 13.50
C MET A 333 14.69 37.19 12.26
N ARG A 334 13.70 38.05 12.04
CA ARG A 334 12.79 37.89 10.90
C ARG A 334 13.51 38.02 9.56
N GLU A 335 14.48 38.93 9.44
CA GLU A 335 15.27 39.09 8.21
C GLU A 335 16.10 37.86 7.90
N PHE A 336 16.81 37.29 8.89
CA PHE A 336 17.60 36.08 8.71
C PHE A 336 16.73 34.85 8.42
N LEU A 337 15.62 34.69 9.13
CA LEU A 337 14.66 33.61 8.86
C LEU A 337 14.08 33.72 7.45
N THR A 338 13.63 34.91 7.05
CA THR A 338 13.06 35.09 5.71
C THR A 338 14.08 34.78 4.61
N GLU A 339 15.38 35.18 4.81
CA GLU A 339 16.46 34.86 3.88
C GLU A 339 16.64 33.33 3.76
N GLY A 340 16.73 32.61 4.89
CA GLY A 340 16.88 31.16 4.92
C GLY A 340 15.68 30.40 4.35
N LEU A 341 14.46 30.82 4.70
CA LEU A 341 13.23 30.20 4.22
C LEU A 341 13.03 30.36 2.71
N VAL A 342 13.31 31.55 2.16
CA VAL A 342 13.24 31.78 0.71
C VAL A 342 14.28 30.93 -0.03
N LEU A 343 15.51 30.86 0.50
CA LEU A 343 16.54 30.01 -0.08
C LEU A 343 16.13 28.55 -0.08
N THR A 344 15.61 28.06 1.04
CA THR A 344 15.12 26.69 1.18
C THR A 344 13.98 26.38 0.18
N ALA A 345 13.04 27.33 0.00
CA ALA A 345 11.96 27.17 -0.97
C ALA A 345 12.48 26.99 -2.40
N ILE A 346 13.43 27.84 -2.82
CA ILE A 346 14.02 27.76 -4.16
C ILE A 346 14.76 26.44 -4.35
N CYS A 347 15.60 26.05 -3.37
CA CYS A 347 16.37 24.81 -3.44
C CYS A 347 15.46 23.55 -3.41
N HIS A 348 14.39 23.59 -2.60
CA HIS A 348 13.42 22.50 -2.55
C HIS A 348 12.66 22.35 -3.87
N LEU A 349 12.20 23.44 -4.49
CA LEU A 349 11.56 23.38 -5.81
C LEU A 349 12.49 22.78 -6.87
N LEU A 350 13.77 23.10 -6.83
CA LEU A 350 14.75 22.49 -7.72
C LEU A 350 14.94 20.99 -7.41
N GLY A 351 14.97 20.61 -6.12
CA GLY A 351 15.01 19.20 -5.70
C GLY A 351 13.77 18.42 -6.15
N CYS A 352 12.57 18.99 -6.03
CA CYS A 352 11.33 18.43 -6.55
C CYS A 352 11.38 18.22 -8.07
N PHE A 353 11.90 19.19 -8.81
CA PHE A 353 12.07 19.08 -10.26
C PHE A 353 13.02 17.94 -10.64
N LEU A 354 14.16 17.81 -9.98
CA LEU A 354 15.12 16.75 -10.23
C LEU A 354 14.54 15.37 -9.91
N PHE A 355 13.82 15.25 -8.79
CA PHE A 355 13.15 14.01 -8.43
C PHE A 355 12.03 13.66 -9.42
N PHE A 356 11.25 14.66 -9.87
CA PHE A 356 10.23 14.48 -10.89
C PHE A 356 10.84 13.94 -12.20
N GLN A 357 11.96 14.48 -12.66
CA GLN A 357 12.65 13.98 -13.85
C GLN A 357 13.12 12.54 -13.68
N TYR A 358 13.63 12.20 -12.50
CA TYR A 358 14.01 10.82 -12.19
C TYR A 358 12.79 9.90 -12.22
N ALA A 359 11.71 10.25 -11.52
CA ALA A 359 10.49 9.45 -11.44
C ALA A 359 9.85 9.25 -12.83
N TYR A 360 9.87 10.30 -13.66
CA TYR A 360 9.37 10.23 -15.04
C TYR A 360 10.21 9.29 -15.93
N SER A 361 11.54 9.34 -15.80
CA SER A 361 12.45 8.58 -16.69
C SER A 361 12.64 7.13 -16.26
N PHE A 362 12.71 6.86 -14.96
CA PHE A 362 13.08 5.55 -14.42
C PHE A 362 11.93 4.88 -13.66
N GLY A 363 10.84 5.59 -13.41
CA GLY A 363 9.77 5.15 -12.54
C GLY A 363 10.19 5.15 -11.07
N LEU A 364 9.34 4.55 -10.21
CA LEU A 364 9.58 4.47 -8.77
C LEU A 364 9.75 3.02 -8.35
N SER A 365 10.87 2.74 -7.68
CA SER A 365 11.09 1.44 -7.05
C SER A 365 10.17 1.30 -5.84
N ARG A 366 9.37 0.24 -5.81
CA ARG A 366 8.46 -0.06 -4.69
C ARG A 366 8.85 -1.38 -4.06
N GLY A 367 9.01 -1.38 -2.76
CA GLY A 367 9.14 -2.49 -1.81
C GLY A 367 9.71 -3.84 -2.26
N LEU A 368 10.02 -4.68 -1.31
CA LEU A 368 10.72 -5.96 -1.51
C LEU A 368 9.96 -6.97 -2.39
N MET A 369 8.63 -6.91 -2.38
CA MET A 369 7.76 -7.87 -3.10
C MET A 369 7.43 -7.45 -4.54
N ARG A 370 7.96 -6.31 -5.01
CA ARG A 370 7.56 -5.70 -6.30
C ARG A 370 8.69 -5.55 -7.31
N THR A 371 9.86 -6.07 -7.00
CA THR A 371 11.06 -5.92 -7.85
C THR A 371 10.96 -6.64 -9.19
N ASP A 372 10.11 -7.65 -9.29
CA ASP A 372 10.00 -8.51 -10.48
C ASP A 372 8.88 -8.10 -11.44
N LEU A 373 8.07 -7.10 -11.09
CA LEU A 373 7.00 -6.62 -11.96
C LEU A 373 7.47 -5.41 -12.78
N PRO A 374 7.32 -5.45 -14.12
CA PRO A 374 7.57 -4.28 -14.95
C PRO A 374 6.76 -3.07 -14.47
N LEU A 375 7.35 -1.87 -14.54
CA LEU A 375 6.72 -0.62 -14.11
C LEU A 375 5.34 -0.36 -14.75
N SER A 376 5.13 -0.89 -15.97
CA SER A 376 3.85 -0.88 -16.67
C SER A 376 2.73 -1.65 -15.95
N HIS A 377 3.07 -2.49 -14.97
CA HIS A 377 2.13 -3.32 -14.21
C HIS A 377 1.96 -2.85 -12.76
N ILE A 378 2.70 -1.80 -12.36
CA ILE A 378 2.49 -1.17 -11.07
C ILE A 378 1.18 -0.38 -11.13
N ASN A 379 0.38 -0.56 -10.11
CA ASN A 379 -0.97 -0.04 -9.99
C ASN A 379 -1.11 1.40 -10.49
N ASP A 380 -2.01 1.57 -11.43
CA ASP A 380 -2.37 2.86 -12.03
C ASP A 380 -2.96 3.84 -11.00
N SER A 381 -3.45 3.38 -9.83
CA SER A 381 -4.04 4.26 -8.81
C SER A 381 -3.06 5.32 -8.31
N TRP A 382 -1.80 4.93 -8.10
CA TRP A 382 -0.76 5.89 -7.72
C TRP A 382 -0.45 6.87 -8.85
N LEU A 383 -0.39 6.41 -10.10
CA LEU A 383 -0.17 7.26 -11.27
C LEU A 383 -1.38 8.16 -11.55
N ASN A 384 -2.59 7.68 -11.35
CA ASN A 384 -3.82 8.47 -11.48
C ASN A 384 -3.88 9.61 -10.47
N HIS A 385 -3.29 9.42 -9.28
CA HIS A 385 -3.23 10.42 -8.21
C HIS A 385 -1.84 11.02 -8.02
N PHE A 386 -0.93 10.82 -8.98
CA PHE A 386 0.47 11.27 -8.90
C PHE A 386 0.61 12.74 -8.48
N GLY A 387 -0.18 13.64 -9.06
CA GLY A 387 -0.11 15.07 -8.72
C GLY A 387 -0.40 15.35 -7.25
N LEU A 388 -1.42 14.71 -6.67
CA LEU A 388 -1.79 14.84 -5.26
C LEU A 388 -0.73 14.22 -4.35
N HIS A 389 -0.28 13.03 -4.69
CA HIS A 389 0.80 12.33 -3.97
C HIS A 389 2.09 13.17 -3.95
N PHE A 390 2.52 13.66 -5.12
CA PHE A 390 3.71 14.50 -5.25
C PHE A 390 3.61 15.78 -4.42
N LEU A 391 2.44 16.43 -4.41
CA LEU A 391 2.19 17.60 -3.58
C LEU A 391 2.24 17.26 -2.08
N ALA A 392 1.65 16.15 -1.66
CA ALA A 392 1.61 15.74 -0.26
C ALA A 392 3.02 15.46 0.27
N VAL A 393 3.79 14.59 -0.42
CA VAL A 393 5.15 14.23 -0.03
C VAL A 393 6.08 15.44 -0.12
N GLY A 394 6.01 16.23 -1.21
CA GLY A 394 6.80 17.46 -1.37
C GLY A 394 6.52 18.47 -0.27
N THR A 395 5.25 18.67 0.08
CA THR A 395 4.87 19.58 1.18
C THR A 395 5.43 19.08 2.52
N PHE A 396 5.34 17.79 2.79
CA PHE A 396 5.90 17.20 4.01
C PHE A 396 7.42 17.43 4.11
N ILE A 397 8.16 17.13 3.04
CA ILE A 397 9.61 17.37 2.97
C ILE A 397 9.92 18.88 3.16
N TYR A 398 9.17 19.75 2.50
CA TYR A 398 9.35 21.19 2.62
C TYR A 398 9.15 21.67 4.06
N LEU A 399 8.10 21.26 4.73
CA LEU A 399 7.83 21.62 6.13
C LEU A 399 8.95 21.15 7.06
N LEU A 400 9.46 19.94 6.84
CA LEU A 400 10.59 19.41 7.58
C LEU A 400 11.86 20.25 7.38
N LEU A 401 12.18 20.63 6.13
CA LEU A 401 13.30 21.50 5.82
C LEU A 401 13.13 22.90 6.42
N LEU A 402 11.93 23.46 6.36
CA LEU A 402 11.63 24.75 7.01
C LEU A 402 11.88 24.71 8.51
N LEU A 403 11.45 23.65 9.17
CA LEU A 403 11.65 23.46 10.60
C LEU A 403 13.15 23.39 10.95
N THR A 404 13.91 22.56 10.25
CA THR A 404 15.35 22.39 10.49
C THR A 404 16.15 23.65 10.23
N VAL A 405 15.88 24.35 9.12
CA VAL A 405 16.52 25.62 8.77
C VAL A 405 16.17 26.71 9.80
N SER A 406 14.89 26.75 10.22
CA SER A 406 14.45 27.71 11.24
C SER A 406 15.20 27.52 12.56
N ILE A 407 15.38 26.27 13.01
CA ILE A 407 16.16 25.93 14.21
C ILE A 407 17.63 26.37 14.04
N GLY A 408 18.23 26.02 12.88
CA GLY A 408 19.61 26.34 12.55
C GLY A 408 19.92 27.84 12.52
N ILE A 409 18.96 28.67 12.18
CA ILE A 409 19.07 30.12 12.16
C ILE A 409 18.69 30.75 13.53
N ALA A 410 17.53 30.35 14.07
CA ALA A 410 16.97 31.02 15.23
C ALA A 410 17.86 30.94 16.47
N ILE A 411 18.43 29.76 16.74
CA ILE A 411 19.23 29.55 17.95
C ILE A 411 20.52 30.42 17.93
N PRO A 412 21.34 30.44 16.86
CA PRO A 412 22.54 31.30 16.87
C PRO A 412 22.22 32.79 16.82
N VAL A 413 21.22 33.20 16.05
CA VAL A 413 20.78 34.61 16.03
C VAL A 413 20.35 35.07 17.43
N TRP A 414 19.53 34.25 18.11
CA TRP A 414 19.09 34.54 19.47
C TRP A 414 20.27 34.64 20.46
N LYS A 415 21.24 33.68 20.40
CA LYS A 415 22.44 33.67 21.24
C LYS A 415 23.31 34.92 20.98
N ILE A 416 23.51 35.29 19.72
CA ILE A 416 24.29 36.49 19.35
C ILE A 416 23.57 37.76 19.83
N CYS A 417 22.27 37.85 19.63
CA CYS A 417 21.49 39.03 20.05
C CYS A 417 21.35 39.15 21.59
N ARG A 418 21.64 38.13 22.38
CA ARG A 418 21.69 38.27 23.85
C ARG A 418 22.96 38.89 24.39
N LYS A 419 24.07 38.79 23.67
CA LYS A 419 25.34 39.39 24.09
C LYS A 419 25.27 40.93 24.04
N LYS A 420 26.00 41.59 24.95
CA LYS A 420 26.14 43.08 24.92
C LYS A 420 26.87 43.51 23.65
N VAL A 421 26.48 44.64 23.05
CA VAL A 421 27.04 45.11 21.78
C VAL A 421 28.56 45.27 21.85
N VAL A 422 29.09 45.72 22.99
CA VAL A 422 30.53 45.89 23.25
C VAL A 422 31.35 44.58 23.21
N SER A 423 30.71 43.39 23.37
CA SER A 423 31.37 42.07 23.30
C SER A 423 31.25 41.42 21.92
N LEU A 424 30.77 42.16 20.94
CA LEU A 424 30.54 41.67 19.56
C LEU A 424 31.57 42.20 18.57
N SER A 425 32.36 43.21 18.98
CA SER A 425 33.50 43.76 18.24
C SER A 425 34.74 42.85 18.38
#